data_f4f32c868f144b2525d278c92012e5e9
#
_entry.id   f4f32c868f144b2525d278c92012e5e9
#
_cell.length_a   1.000
_cell.length_b   1.000
_cell.length_c   1.000
_cell.angle_alpha   90.00
_cell.angle_beta   90.00
_cell.angle_gamma   90.00
#
_symmetry.space_group_name_H-M   'P 1'
#
loop_
_entity.id
_entity.type
_entity.pdbx_description
1 polymer ?
#
loop_
_entity_poly.entity_id
_entity_poly.type
_entity_poly.pdbx_seq_one_letter_code
_entity_poly.pdbx_strand_id
1 'polypeptide(L)'
;VLLKRAVLAVGIVVAAGLPTAATAAAEQGTAAGRITATGYSSGSPALVSLDPVSGDVIRTFAQNAEDGVLSPKGSTVAYIQRDDTCVPQAEGCMYARNLVVTDGDGSEQHVLVRGIAPETNEAPYVGHPDWSPDGKRMVYHSPRGMEWIKSDGTGQEVLTTTGGAGTFSPDGRSIAFVRTTTYETADGWESGRDVWVLDIATRQVHQISTDRNARSTPVDWSPDGQRIVYVTENGLNAVHVATGAVTELQNSWATPLSSVQGPVFSPDGTQIAFSAMDDFDYTRSTYVVDAADGKNLQVLTDQAVTPTDWLSR
;
A
#
# COMPACT_ATOMS: atom_id res chain seq x y z
N VAL A 1 13.69 -34.80 -10.50
CA VAL A 1 13.73 -34.48 -11.96
C VAL A 1 13.87 -32.97 -12.06
N LEU A 2 15.12 -32.49 -12.28
CA LEU A 2 15.44 -31.08 -12.43
C LEU A 2 14.87 -30.58 -13.78
N LEU A 3 13.88 -29.70 -13.75
CA LEU A 3 13.55 -28.86 -14.90
C LEU A 3 14.47 -27.63 -14.88
N LYS A 4 15.49 -27.64 -15.74
CA LYS A 4 16.28 -26.44 -16.04
C LYS A 4 15.36 -25.44 -16.78
N ARG A 5 15.00 -24.33 -16.12
CA ARG A 5 14.46 -23.16 -16.83
C ARG A 5 15.63 -22.45 -17.52
N ALA A 6 15.54 -22.31 -18.84
CA ALA A 6 16.47 -21.51 -19.60
C ALA A 6 16.22 -20.02 -19.29
N VAL A 7 17.19 -19.39 -18.67
CA VAL A 7 17.21 -17.92 -18.48
C VAL A 7 17.60 -17.30 -19.81
N LEU A 8 16.64 -16.72 -20.51
CA LEU A 8 16.91 -15.85 -21.64
C LEU A 8 17.20 -14.45 -21.08
N ALA A 9 18.47 -14.07 -21.02
CA ALA A 9 18.86 -12.71 -20.67
C ALA A 9 18.50 -11.80 -21.85
N VAL A 10 17.37 -11.09 -21.75
CA VAL A 10 17.06 -9.97 -22.64
C VAL A 10 17.70 -8.72 -22.05
N GLY A 11 18.82 -8.30 -22.61
CA GLY A 11 19.45 -7.04 -22.31
C GLY A 11 18.56 -5.87 -22.73
N ILE A 12 18.02 -5.14 -21.75
CA ILE A 12 17.30 -3.89 -22.00
C ILE A 12 18.32 -2.79 -22.17
N VAL A 13 18.50 -2.34 -23.41
CA VAL A 13 19.19 -1.07 -23.71
C VAL A 13 18.19 0.06 -23.41
N VAL A 14 18.38 0.72 -22.27
CA VAL A 14 17.63 1.95 -21.96
C VAL A 14 18.20 3.08 -22.81
N ALA A 15 17.55 3.40 -23.91
CA ALA A 15 17.79 4.63 -24.64
C ALA A 15 17.20 5.80 -23.85
N ALA A 16 18.05 6.68 -23.33
CA ALA A 16 17.63 7.97 -22.78
C ALA A 16 17.08 8.85 -23.93
N GLY A 17 15.76 8.95 -23.99
CA GLY A 17 15.03 9.86 -24.86
C GLY A 17 13.70 10.17 -24.20
N LEU A 18 13.54 11.43 -23.74
CA LEU A 18 12.24 11.95 -23.31
C LEU A 18 11.26 11.82 -24.48
N PRO A 19 10.14 11.11 -24.36
CA PRO A 19 9.11 11.21 -25.38
C PRO A 19 8.39 12.55 -25.21
N THR A 20 8.46 13.36 -26.23
CA THR A 20 7.52 14.44 -26.53
C THR A 20 6.09 13.95 -26.39
N ALA A 21 5.20 14.81 -25.87
CA ALA A 21 3.79 14.59 -25.65
C ALA A 21 3.16 13.56 -26.62
N ALA A 22 3.04 12.34 -26.19
CA ALA A 22 2.28 11.33 -26.88
C ALA A 22 0.80 11.63 -26.59
N THR A 23 0.07 11.94 -27.65
CA THR A 23 -1.39 11.96 -27.71
C THR A 23 -1.96 10.81 -26.90
N ALA A 24 -2.86 11.16 -25.98
CA ALA A 24 -3.63 10.17 -25.21
C ALA A 24 -4.36 9.25 -26.18
N ALA A 25 -3.76 8.12 -26.50
CA ALA A 25 -4.47 6.99 -27.09
C ALA A 25 -5.44 6.54 -26.01
N ALA A 26 -6.75 6.57 -26.32
CA ALA A 26 -7.78 6.03 -25.44
C ALA A 26 -7.42 4.58 -25.13
N GLU A 27 -6.94 4.35 -23.89
CA GLU A 27 -6.64 3.00 -23.41
C GLU A 27 -7.95 2.21 -23.39
N GLN A 28 -8.11 1.30 -24.32
CA GLN A 28 -9.10 0.24 -24.23
C GLN A 28 -8.59 -0.74 -23.16
N GLY A 29 -8.76 -0.35 -21.87
CA GLY A 29 -8.38 -1.18 -20.76
C GLY A 29 -9.21 -2.47 -20.74
N THR A 30 -8.54 -3.59 -20.61
CA THR A 30 -9.14 -4.87 -20.29
C THR A 30 -9.94 -4.79 -18.99
N ALA A 31 -10.92 -5.65 -18.78
CA ALA A 31 -11.84 -5.67 -17.65
C ALA A 31 -11.17 -5.82 -16.26
N ALA A 32 -9.86 -6.04 -16.22
CA ALA A 32 -9.07 -6.38 -15.02
C ALA A 32 -8.63 -5.19 -14.16
N GLY A 33 -8.80 -3.93 -14.61
CA GLY A 33 -8.42 -2.77 -13.81
C GLY A 33 -6.95 -2.37 -13.90
N ARG A 34 -6.43 -1.66 -12.88
CA ARG A 34 -5.04 -1.22 -12.77
C ARG A 34 -4.52 -1.45 -11.36
N ILE A 35 -3.29 -1.91 -11.24
CA ILE A 35 -2.56 -1.95 -9.98
C ILE A 35 -1.65 -0.71 -9.93
N THR A 36 -1.82 0.11 -8.90
CA THR A 36 -0.84 1.15 -8.56
C THR A 36 0.22 0.52 -7.67
N ALA A 37 1.49 0.86 -7.90
CA ALA A 37 2.59 0.27 -7.15
C ALA A 37 3.77 1.24 -7.00
N THR A 38 4.52 1.09 -5.93
CA THR A 38 5.83 1.71 -5.74
C THR A 38 6.90 0.78 -6.28
N GLY A 39 7.64 1.22 -7.28
CA GLY A 39 8.83 0.55 -7.81
C GLY A 39 10.09 1.35 -7.56
N TYR A 40 11.25 0.77 -7.89
CA TYR A 40 12.53 1.47 -7.80
C TYR A 40 13.15 1.58 -9.18
N SER A 41 13.37 2.80 -9.64
CA SER A 41 14.07 3.10 -10.89
C SER A 41 15.36 3.82 -10.56
N SER A 42 16.49 3.27 -10.98
CA SER A 42 17.82 3.89 -10.75
C SER A 42 18.14 4.19 -9.27
N GLY A 43 17.57 3.39 -8.34
CA GLY A 43 17.77 3.56 -6.90
C GLY A 43 16.82 4.57 -6.22
N SER A 44 15.94 5.21 -6.97
CA SER A 44 14.91 6.10 -6.42
C SER A 44 13.52 5.48 -6.56
N PRO A 45 12.63 5.69 -5.58
CA PRO A 45 11.26 5.20 -5.68
C PRO A 45 10.50 5.90 -6.81
N ALA A 46 9.67 5.15 -7.51
CA ALA A 46 8.80 5.68 -8.55
C ALA A 46 7.40 5.09 -8.42
N LEU A 47 6.40 5.94 -8.56
CA LEU A 47 5.01 5.50 -8.59
C LEU A 47 4.66 5.07 -10.01
N VAL A 48 4.23 3.82 -10.15
CA VAL A 48 3.88 3.20 -11.42
C VAL A 48 2.48 2.62 -11.40
N SER A 49 1.94 2.37 -12.60
CA SER A 49 0.73 1.58 -12.80
C SER A 49 1.10 0.33 -13.60
N LEU A 50 0.56 -0.81 -13.18
CA LEU A 50 0.76 -2.11 -13.81
C LEU A 50 -0.52 -2.61 -14.47
N ASP A 51 -0.36 -3.33 -15.57
CA ASP A 51 -1.41 -4.20 -16.11
C ASP A 51 -1.54 -5.43 -15.21
N PRO A 52 -2.73 -5.72 -14.66
CA PRO A 52 -2.92 -6.82 -13.71
C PRO A 52 -2.90 -8.21 -14.37
N VAL A 53 -2.85 -8.29 -15.71
CA VAL A 53 -2.79 -9.56 -16.44
C VAL A 53 -1.37 -9.87 -16.90
N SER A 54 -0.68 -8.89 -17.51
CA SER A 54 0.69 -9.08 -18.02
C SER A 54 1.76 -8.72 -17.00
N GLY A 55 1.46 -7.92 -15.97
CA GLY A 55 2.43 -7.38 -15.03
C GLY A 55 3.30 -6.26 -15.60
N ASP A 56 3.02 -5.82 -16.82
CA ASP A 56 3.79 -4.77 -17.46
C ASP A 56 3.52 -3.40 -16.82
N VAL A 57 4.55 -2.56 -16.75
CA VAL A 57 4.37 -1.16 -16.38
C VAL A 57 3.69 -0.41 -17.51
N ILE A 58 2.44 0.01 -17.28
CA ILE A 58 1.65 0.79 -18.23
C ILE A 58 2.09 2.27 -18.20
N ARG A 59 2.37 2.77 -16.99
CA ARG A 59 2.62 4.20 -16.77
C ARG A 59 3.50 4.43 -15.54
N THR A 60 4.29 5.51 -15.60
CA THR A 60 4.94 6.13 -14.43
C THR A 60 4.27 7.47 -14.14
N PHE A 61 3.73 7.65 -12.94
CA PHE A 61 3.06 8.87 -12.51
C PHE A 61 4.04 9.90 -11.96
N ALA A 62 4.97 9.46 -11.12
CA ALA A 62 5.92 10.34 -10.44
C ALA A 62 7.23 9.61 -10.11
N GLN A 63 8.32 10.40 -10.06
CA GLN A 63 9.63 9.98 -9.55
C GLN A 63 9.80 10.50 -8.12
N ASN A 64 10.66 9.85 -7.31
CA ASN A 64 10.85 10.13 -5.90
C ASN A 64 9.52 10.05 -5.11
N ALA A 65 8.65 9.12 -5.53
CA ALA A 65 7.29 8.96 -5.05
C ALA A 65 7.06 7.53 -4.55
N GLU A 66 6.41 7.41 -3.41
CA GLU A 66 6.06 6.14 -2.78
C GLU A 66 4.62 6.21 -2.23
N ASP A 67 4.04 5.05 -1.88
CA ASP A 67 2.70 4.92 -1.29
C ASP A 67 1.60 5.61 -2.10
N GLY A 68 1.65 5.51 -3.43
CA GLY A 68 0.70 6.19 -4.27
C GLY A 68 -0.61 5.45 -4.43
N VAL A 69 -1.73 6.19 -4.39
CA VAL A 69 -3.09 5.67 -4.55
C VAL A 69 -3.88 6.52 -5.53
N LEU A 70 -4.65 5.88 -6.40
CA LEU A 70 -5.55 6.55 -7.32
C LEU A 70 -6.85 6.94 -6.61
N SER A 71 -7.38 8.12 -6.93
CA SER A 71 -8.75 8.45 -6.51
C SER A 71 -9.74 7.45 -7.12
N PRO A 72 -10.93 7.24 -6.52
CA PRO A 72 -11.90 6.25 -6.99
C PRO A 72 -12.35 6.43 -8.44
N LYS A 73 -12.20 7.64 -9.00
CA LYS A 73 -12.48 7.94 -10.41
C LYS A 73 -11.25 7.86 -11.31
N GLY A 74 -10.08 7.58 -10.76
CA GLY A 74 -8.81 7.52 -11.48
C GLY A 74 -8.32 8.88 -12.03
N SER A 75 -8.99 9.98 -11.67
CA SER A 75 -8.66 11.32 -12.17
C SER A 75 -7.55 12.02 -11.40
N THR A 76 -7.18 11.50 -10.24
CA THR A 76 -6.22 12.12 -9.33
C THR A 76 -5.38 11.04 -8.67
N VAL A 77 -4.12 11.32 -8.43
CA VAL A 77 -3.18 10.45 -7.72
C VAL A 77 -2.71 11.15 -6.46
N ALA A 78 -2.83 10.50 -5.32
CA ALA A 78 -2.17 10.93 -4.09
C ALA A 78 -0.95 10.06 -3.84
N TYR A 79 0.14 10.64 -3.36
CA TYR A 79 1.38 9.90 -3.08
C TYR A 79 2.25 10.65 -2.08
N ILE A 80 3.24 9.96 -1.57
CA ILE A 80 4.24 10.52 -0.68
C ILE A 80 5.47 10.89 -1.50
N GLN A 81 5.84 12.15 -1.46
CA GLN A 81 7.04 12.66 -2.10
C GLN A 81 8.08 13.04 -1.04
N ARG A 82 9.29 12.53 -1.22
CA ARG A 82 10.43 12.96 -0.42
C ARG A 82 10.83 14.36 -0.83
N ASP A 83 10.94 15.27 0.14
CA ASP A 83 11.53 16.59 -0.03
C ASP A 83 13.05 16.45 -0.05
N ASP A 84 13.71 17.01 -1.06
CA ASP A 84 15.17 16.96 -1.18
C ASP A 84 15.88 17.94 -0.21
N THR A 85 15.12 18.75 0.54
CA THR A 85 15.66 19.66 1.54
C THR A 85 16.17 18.87 2.75
N CYS A 86 17.46 18.88 2.96
CA CYS A 86 18.10 18.29 4.12
C CYS A 86 17.76 19.08 5.37
N VAL A 87 17.15 18.45 6.36
CA VAL A 87 17.07 18.96 7.74
C VAL A 87 18.22 18.34 8.51
N PRO A 88 19.24 19.13 8.90
CA PRO A 88 20.42 18.61 9.57
C PRO A 88 20.05 17.92 10.90
N GLN A 89 20.60 16.73 11.13
CA GLN A 89 20.53 15.98 12.37
C GLN A 89 21.95 15.66 12.87
N ALA A 90 22.07 15.19 14.11
CA ALA A 90 23.37 14.83 14.68
C ALA A 90 24.14 13.75 13.88
N GLU A 91 23.43 12.88 13.19
CA GLU A 91 24.00 11.76 12.40
C GLU A 91 23.68 11.86 10.90
N GLY A 92 23.42 13.05 10.34
CA GLY A 92 23.17 13.22 8.91
C GLY A 92 21.98 14.10 8.56
N CYS A 93 21.32 13.80 7.43
CA CYS A 93 20.17 14.51 6.93
C CYS A 93 18.86 13.74 7.18
N MET A 94 17.85 14.43 7.70
CA MET A 94 16.48 13.97 7.63
C MET A 94 15.76 14.70 6.49
N TYR A 95 14.97 13.95 5.72
CA TYR A 95 14.21 14.49 4.59
C TYR A 95 12.73 14.44 4.93
N ALA A 96 12.06 15.56 4.80
CA ALA A 96 10.61 15.60 4.99
C ALA A 96 9.90 14.77 3.89
N ARG A 97 8.78 14.17 4.26
CA ARG A 97 7.89 13.44 3.36
C ARG A 97 6.58 14.19 3.25
N ASN A 98 6.22 14.61 2.06
CA ASN A 98 5.04 15.41 1.79
C ASN A 98 3.94 14.53 1.20
N LEU A 99 2.69 14.72 1.64
CA LEU A 99 1.53 14.20 0.94
C LEU A 99 1.22 15.14 -0.23
N VAL A 100 1.29 14.60 -1.43
CA VAL A 100 1.13 15.32 -2.69
C VAL A 100 -0.03 14.74 -3.46
N VAL A 101 -0.75 15.59 -4.17
CA VAL A 101 -1.79 15.20 -5.10
C VAL A 101 -1.47 15.77 -6.47
N THR A 102 -1.71 14.98 -7.50
CA THR A 102 -1.56 15.37 -8.90
C THR A 102 -2.74 14.87 -9.72
N ASP A 103 -2.96 15.43 -10.89
CA ASP A 103 -3.91 14.88 -11.84
C ASP A 103 -3.51 13.47 -12.28
N GLY A 104 -4.46 12.69 -12.75
CA GLY A 104 -4.24 11.29 -13.18
C GLY A 104 -3.22 11.16 -14.32
N ASP A 105 -2.78 12.25 -14.94
CA ASP A 105 -1.70 12.28 -15.92
C ASP A 105 -0.34 12.73 -15.34
N GLY A 106 -0.28 13.04 -14.03
CA GLY A 106 0.94 13.49 -13.35
C GLY A 106 1.20 15.00 -13.45
N SER A 107 0.27 15.75 -14.05
CA SER A 107 0.33 17.21 -14.10
C SER A 107 -0.25 17.86 -12.83
N GLU A 108 -0.17 19.18 -12.71
CA GLU A 108 -0.78 19.99 -11.65
C GLU A 108 -0.53 19.47 -10.21
N GLN A 109 0.73 19.30 -9.88
CA GLN A 109 1.16 18.80 -8.58
C GLN A 109 0.88 19.80 -7.44
N HIS A 110 0.19 19.35 -6.39
CA HIS A 110 -0.10 20.14 -5.20
C HIS A 110 0.32 19.41 -3.92
N VAL A 111 1.04 20.12 -3.03
CA VAL A 111 1.35 19.61 -1.69
C VAL A 111 0.15 19.86 -0.78
N LEU A 112 -0.54 18.80 -0.34
CA LEU A 112 -1.64 18.89 0.61
C LEU A 112 -1.17 18.95 2.07
N VAL A 113 -0.19 18.11 2.41
CA VAL A 113 0.39 18.08 3.76
C VAL A 113 1.91 18.13 3.64
N ARG A 114 2.51 19.12 4.28
CA ARG A 114 3.96 19.15 4.43
C ARG A 114 4.37 18.33 5.64
N GLY A 115 5.24 17.37 5.42
CA GLY A 115 5.94 16.70 6.50
C GLY A 115 6.94 17.68 7.09
N ILE A 116 6.52 18.41 8.11
CA ILE A 116 7.40 19.32 8.83
C ILE A 116 8.36 18.45 9.64
N ALA A 117 9.67 18.66 9.46
CA ALA A 117 10.64 18.10 10.38
C ALA A 117 10.36 18.74 11.77
N PRO A 118 9.98 17.96 12.78
CA PRO A 118 9.71 18.53 14.10
C PRO A 118 11.01 19.07 14.67
N GLU A 119 10.90 20.01 15.58
CA GLU A 119 12.01 20.46 16.46
C GLU A 119 12.52 19.29 17.37
N THR A 120 11.89 18.14 17.27
CA THR A 120 12.20 16.89 17.97
C THR A 120 12.89 15.90 17.00
N ASN A 121 13.76 15.03 17.54
CA ASN A 121 14.48 14.00 16.77
C ASN A 121 13.58 12.89 16.16
N GLU A 122 12.27 13.10 16.08
CA GLU A 122 11.35 12.16 15.45
C GLU A 122 11.19 12.50 13.97
N ALA A 123 11.33 11.52 13.11
CA ALA A 123 11.18 11.69 11.68
C ALA A 123 9.79 12.22 11.34
N PRO A 124 9.66 13.33 10.58
CA PRO A 124 8.39 13.86 10.12
C PRO A 124 7.82 12.90 9.06
N TYR A 125 7.25 11.81 9.49
CA TYR A 125 6.75 10.78 8.60
C TYR A 125 5.27 11.01 8.31
N VAL A 126 4.99 11.50 7.11
CA VAL A 126 3.66 11.41 6.49
C VAL A 126 3.70 10.22 5.53
N GLY A 127 2.72 9.34 5.58
CA GLY A 127 2.75 8.14 4.75
C GLY A 127 1.39 7.48 4.57
N HIS A 128 1.34 6.54 3.65
CA HIS A 128 0.21 5.65 3.39
C HIS A 128 -1.13 6.40 3.26
N PRO A 129 -1.26 7.29 2.27
CA PRO A 129 -2.54 7.92 1.98
C PRO A 129 -3.53 6.88 1.43
N ASP A 130 -4.81 7.06 1.75
CA ASP A 130 -5.89 6.33 1.13
C ASP A 130 -7.11 7.23 0.91
N TRP A 131 -7.82 7.04 -0.21
CA TRP A 131 -8.96 7.83 -0.58
C TRP A 131 -10.25 7.29 0.01
N SER A 132 -11.10 8.20 0.51
CA SER A 132 -12.50 7.84 0.75
C SER A 132 -13.19 7.44 -0.57
N PRO A 133 -14.14 6.47 -0.56
CA PRO A 133 -14.80 5.99 -1.78
C PRO A 133 -15.53 7.07 -2.58
N ASP A 134 -15.92 8.18 -1.93
CA ASP A 134 -16.53 9.34 -2.60
C ASP A 134 -15.50 10.33 -3.20
N GLY A 135 -14.18 10.07 -2.97
CA GLY A 135 -13.08 10.90 -3.44
C GLY A 135 -12.96 12.27 -2.78
N LYS A 136 -13.66 12.52 -1.66
CA LYS A 136 -13.68 13.84 -1.02
C LYS A 136 -12.68 13.99 0.11
N ARG A 137 -12.15 12.90 0.64
CA ARG A 137 -11.21 12.88 1.77
C ARG A 137 -10.10 11.88 1.52
N MET A 138 -9.01 12.08 2.23
CA MET A 138 -7.94 11.10 2.36
C MET A 138 -7.67 10.87 3.83
N VAL A 139 -7.39 9.62 4.20
CA VAL A 139 -6.75 9.26 5.46
C VAL A 139 -5.26 9.08 5.20
N TYR A 140 -4.44 9.39 6.17
CA TYR A 140 -2.98 9.20 6.10
C TYR A 140 -2.39 9.06 7.50
N HIS A 141 -1.20 8.51 7.57
CA HIS A 141 -0.42 8.42 8.80
C HIS A 141 0.48 9.66 8.96
N SER A 142 0.60 10.14 10.19
CA SER A 142 1.49 11.24 10.57
C SER A 142 2.11 10.99 11.95
N PRO A 143 3.08 11.82 12.42
CA PRO A 143 3.58 11.76 13.79
C PRO A 143 2.49 11.96 14.86
N ARG A 144 1.38 12.58 14.52
CA ARG A 144 0.23 12.75 15.43
C ARG A 144 -0.69 11.53 15.50
N GLY A 145 -0.46 10.53 14.63
CA GLY A 145 -1.27 9.34 14.48
C GLY A 145 -1.95 9.26 13.11
N MET A 146 -3.12 8.65 13.03
CA MET A 146 -3.93 8.61 11.83
C MET A 146 -4.77 9.87 11.72
N GLU A 147 -4.65 10.55 10.60
CA GLU A 147 -5.37 11.79 10.29
C GLU A 147 -6.15 11.67 8.99
N TRP A 148 -7.14 12.49 8.82
CA TRP A 148 -7.74 12.72 7.51
C TRP A 148 -7.66 14.20 7.10
N ILE A 149 -7.86 14.44 5.80
CA ILE A 149 -7.91 15.75 5.17
C ILE A 149 -8.89 15.69 4.00
N LYS A 150 -9.55 16.80 3.67
CA LYS A 150 -10.32 16.87 2.43
C LYS A 150 -9.40 16.95 1.21
N SER A 151 -9.91 16.53 0.05
CA SER A 151 -9.19 16.58 -1.22
C SER A 151 -8.76 18.00 -1.64
N ASP A 152 -9.42 19.03 -1.09
CA ASP A 152 -9.06 20.45 -1.29
C ASP A 152 -7.99 20.97 -0.31
N GLY A 153 -7.44 20.10 0.54
CA GLY A 153 -6.42 20.47 1.55
C GLY A 153 -6.96 21.08 2.84
N THR A 154 -8.29 21.16 3.00
CA THR A 154 -8.92 21.72 4.22
C THR A 154 -9.42 20.62 5.16
N GLY A 155 -9.77 21.00 6.39
CA GLY A 155 -10.44 20.12 7.35
C GLY A 155 -9.58 18.99 7.87
N GLN A 156 -8.27 19.24 8.05
CA GLN A 156 -7.35 18.29 8.66
C GLN A 156 -7.76 18.00 10.11
N GLU A 157 -7.84 16.72 10.48
CA GLU A 157 -8.28 16.27 11.79
C GLU A 157 -7.61 14.94 12.17
N VAL A 158 -7.18 14.81 13.43
CA VAL A 158 -6.66 13.56 14.01
C VAL A 158 -7.84 12.63 14.31
N LEU A 159 -7.80 11.43 13.76
CA LEU A 159 -8.81 10.38 13.98
C LEU A 159 -8.48 9.52 15.19
N THR A 160 -7.22 9.15 15.32
CA THR A 160 -6.68 8.41 16.48
C THR A 160 -5.19 8.68 16.61
N THR A 161 -4.71 8.73 17.84
CA THR A 161 -3.28 8.88 18.16
C THR A 161 -2.55 7.54 18.26
N THR A 162 -3.28 6.42 18.09
CA THR A 162 -2.75 5.07 18.19
C THR A 162 -3.11 4.28 16.93
N GLY A 163 -2.13 3.63 16.34
CA GLY A 163 -2.33 2.84 15.13
C GLY A 163 -1.49 3.35 13.95
N GLY A 164 -1.41 2.54 12.93
CA GLY A 164 -0.64 2.78 11.71
C GLY A 164 -1.47 3.43 10.60
N ALA A 165 -1.08 3.10 9.37
CA ALA A 165 -1.79 3.47 8.15
C ALA A 165 -3.23 2.96 8.16
N GLY A 166 -4.17 3.80 7.76
CA GLY A 166 -5.58 3.46 7.70
C GLY A 166 -6.08 3.36 6.27
N THR A 167 -7.04 2.46 6.03
CA THR A 167 -7.71 2.28 4.73
C THR A 167 -9.21 2.34 4.89
N PHE A 168 -9.89 3.12 4.03
CA PHE A 168 -11.35 3.26 4.07
C PHE A 168 -12.05 1.96 3.67
N SER A 169 -13.14 1.63 4.37
CA SER A 169 -14.06 0.59 3.91
C SER A 169 -14.73 1.01 2.59
N PRO A 170 -15.15 0.07 1.73
CA PRO A 170 -15.79 0.37 0.46
C PRO A 170 -17.06 1.22 0.57
N ASP A 171 -17.76 1.17 1.70
CA ASP A 171 -18.94 1.99 1.99
C ASP A 171 -18.59 3.37 2.58
N GLY A 172 -17.32 3.64 2.87
CA GLY A 172 -16.82 4.90 3.42
C GLY A 172 -17.22 5.19 4.86
N ARG A 173 -17.71 4.20 5.61
CA ARG A 173 -18.19 4.38 7.00
C ARG A 173 -17.14 4.03 8.05
N SER A 174 -16.15 3.28 7.66
CA SER A 174 -15.13 2.77 8.58
C SER A 174 -13.71 2.93 8.00
N ILE A 175 -12.71 2.84 8.87
CA ILE A 175 -11.30 2.81 8.51
C ILE A 175 -10.66 1.63 9.23
N ALA A 176 -10.02 0.72 8.47
CA ALA A 176 -9.23 -0.37 9.03
C ALA A 176 -7.78 0.07 9.20
N PHE A 177 -7.12 -0.41 10.25
CA PHE A 177 -5.72 -0.11 10.54
C PHE A 177 -5.12 -1.16 11.48
N VAL A 178 -3.80 -1.20 11.56
CA VAL A 178 -3.09 -2.03 12.53
C VAL A 178 -2.73 -1.20 13.76
N ARG A 179 -2.97 -1.78 14.94
CA ARG A 179 -2.66 -1.15 16.23
C ARG A 179 -1.95 -2.15 17.15
N THR A 180 -0.97 -1.65 17.90
CA THR A 180 -0.34 -2.40 18.98
C THR A 180 -1.31 -2.52 20.15
N THR A 181 -1.47 -3.75 20.66
CA THR A 181 -2.28 -4.08 21.83
C THR A 181 -1.38 -4.70 22.89
N THR A 182 -1.50 -4.24 24.11
CA THR A 182 -0.83 -4.84 25.28
C THR A 182 -1.83 -5.72 26.00
N TYR A 183 -1.43 -6.93 26.38
CA TYR A 183 -2.27 -7.89 27.08
C TYR A 183 -1.48 -8.60 28.18
N GLU A 184 -2.19 -9.01 29.21
CA GLU A 184 -1.62 -9.72 30.35
C GLU A 184 -1.55 -11.22 30.02
N THR A 185 -0.42 -11.85 30.32
CA THR A 185 -0.18 -13.30 30.24
C THR A 185 0.23 -13.84 31.62
N ALA A 186 0.35 -15.15 31.73
CA ALA A 186 0.81 -15.78 32.97
C ALA A 186 2.23 -15.34 33.36
N ASP A 187 3.05 -14.96 32.37
CA ASP A 187 4.46 -14.59 32.55
C ASP A 187 4.68 -13.05 32.61
N GLY A 188 3.59 -12.26 32.53
CA GLY A 188 3.64 -10.79 32.57
C GLY A 188 2.88 -10.12 31.41
N TRP A 189 3.34 -8.92 31.02
CA TRP A 189 2.74 -8.15 29.94
C TRP A 189 3.45 -8.41 28.63
N GLU A 190 2.68 -8.72 27.61
CA GLU A 190 3.16 -8.85 26.24
C GLU A 190 2.47 -7.83 25.34
N SER A 191 3.06 -7.57 24.16
CA SER A 191 2.45 -6.75 23.12
C SER A 191 2.40 -7.50 21.81
N GLY A 192 1.30 -7.34 21.11
CA GLY A 192 1.10 -7.82 19.76
C GLY A 192 0.42 -6.75 18.91
N ARG A 193 0.26 -7.04 17.64
CA ARG A 193 -0.44 -6.15 16.71
C ARG A 193 -1.63 -6.88 16.11
N ASP A 194 -2.76 -6.18 16.10
CA ASP A 194 -4.02 -6.68 15.59
C ASP A 194 -4.62 -5.69 14.59
N VAL A 195 -5.55 -6.18 13.78
CA VAL A 195 -6.38 -5.36 12.91
C VAL A 195 -7.53 -4.77 13.72
N TRP A 196 -7.71 -3.48 13.59
CA TRP A 196 -8.77 -2.70 14.23
C TRP A 196 -9.57 -1.95 13.18
N VAL A 197 -10.81 -1.61 13.51
CA VAL A 197 -11.69 -0.79 12.68
C VAL A 197 -12.22 0.38 13.49
N LEU A 198 -12.07 1.58 12.94
CA LEU A 198 -12.65 2.82 13.43
C LEU A 198 -13.99 3.08 12.72
N ASP A 199 -15.08 3.23 13.45
CA ASP A 199 -16.33 3.77 12.93
C ASP A 199 -16.22 5.30 12.84
N ILE A 200 -16.40 5.84 11.65
CA ILE A 200 -16.17 7.27 11.37
C ILE A 200 -17.20 8.16 12.07
N ALA A 201 -18.46 7.72 12.16
CA ALA A 201 -19.55 8.51 12.72
C ALA A 201 -19.48 8.59 14.25
N THR A 202 -19.20 7.47 14.89
CA THR A 202 -19.16 7.35 16.36
C THR A 202 -17.78 7.55 16.96
N ARG A 203 -16.73 7.49 16.16
CA ARG A 203 -15.31 7.48 16.58
C ARG A 203 -14.94 6.28 17.49
N GLN A 204 -15.77 5.26 17.51
CA GLN A 204 -15.48 4.04 18.25
C GLN A 204 -14.51 3.16 17.47
N VAL A 205 -13.61 2.49 18.20
CA VAL A 205 -12.60 1.59 17.65
C VAL A 205 -12.87 0.19 18.15
N HIS A 206 -12.94 -0.78 17.23
CA HIS A 206 -13.20 -2.18 17.50
C HIS A 206 -12.06 -3.06 17.03
N GLN A 207 -11.63 -3.98 17.87
CA GLN A 207 -10.66 -5.00 17.50
C GLN A 207 -11.33 -6.06 16.62
N ILE A 208 -10.70 -6.41 15.50
CA ILE A 208 -11.23 -7.38 14.53
C ILE A 208 -10.43 -8.68 14.57
N SER A 209 -9.09 -8.63 14.56
CA SER A 209 -8.26 -9.81 14.73
C SER A 209 -7.75 -9.95 16.16
N THR A 210 -7.33 -11.17 16.55
CA THR A 210 -6.76 -11.49 17.86
C THR A 210 -5.55 -12.41 17.74
N ASP A 211 -5.00 -12.55 16.56
CA ASP A 211 -3.85 -13.39 16.25
C ASP A 211 -2.51 -12.72 16.62
N ARG A 212 -2.52 -11.42 16.94
CA ARG A 212 -1.42 -10.65 17.57
C ARG A 212 -0.14 -10.56 16.77
N ASN A 213 -0.17 -10.97 15.50
CA ASN A 213 1.01 -11.05 14.65
C ASN A 213 0.95 -10.16 13.40
N ALA A 214 -0.02 -9.25 13.31
CA ALA A 214 -0.10 -8.29 12.23
C ALA A 214 1.15 -7.39 12.20
N ARG A 215 1.66 -7.08 11.02
CA ARG A 215 2.74 -6.10 10.85
C ARG A 215 2.15 -4.68 10.74
N SER A 216 2.93 -3.70 11.15
CA SER A 216 2.53 -2.28 11.02
C SER A 216 2.69 -1.81 9.58
N THR A 217 1.90 -2.38 8.68
CA THR A 217 1.82 -2.07 7.25
C THR A 217 0.38 -1.72 6.91
N PRO A 218 0.12 -1.08 5.77
CA PRO A 218 -1.23 -0.91 5.27
C PRO A 218 -1.97 -2.25 5.18
N VAL A 219 -3.24 -2.20 5.46
CA VAL A 219 -4.21 -3.28 5.25
C VAL A 219 -5.09 -2.92 4.07
N ASP A 220 -5.84 -3.88 3.53
CA ASP A 220 -6.81 -3.56 2.49
C ASP A 220 -8.13 -4.28 2.71
N TRP A 221 -9.23 -3.65 2.28
CA TRP A 221 -10.57 -4.18 2.36
C TRP A 221 -10.94 -4.97 1.10
N SER A 222 -11.60 -6.11 1.28
CA SER A 222 -12.31 -6.72 0.15
C SER A 222 -13.41 -5.78 -0.38
N PRO A 223 -13.66 -5.76 -1.71
CA PRO A 223 -14.65 -4.85 -2.31
C PRO A 223 -16.08 -4.99 -1.74
N ASP A 224 -16.42 -6.16 -1.20
CA ASP A 224 -17.69 -6.42 -0.52
C ASP A 224 -17.72 -5.94 0.95
N GLY A 225 -16.59 -5.43 1.47
CA GLY A 225 -16.44 -4.97 2.84
C GLY A 225 -16.47 -6.06 3.92
N GLN A 226 -16.41 -7.34 3.53
CA GLN A 226 -16.54 -8.44 4.50
C GLN A 226 -15.21 -8.90 5.07
N ARG A 227 -14.09 -8.67 4.39
CA ARG A 227 -12.77 -9.12 4.80
C ARG A 227 -11.75 -7.98 4.76
N ILE A 228 -10.72 -8.12 5.57
CA ILE A 228 -9.54 -7.25 5.58
C ILE A 228 -8.32 -8.14 5.42
N VAL A 229 -7.48 -7.88 4.41
CA VAL A 229 -6.19 -8.53 4.23
C VAL A 229 -5.09 -7.75 4.95
N TYR A 230 -4.17 -8.45 5.57
CA TYR A 230 -3.05 -7.87 6.32
C TYR A 230 -1.82 -8.76 6.30
N VAL A 231 -0.67 -8.13 6.42
CA VAL A 231 0.62 -8.83 6.51
C VAL A 231 0.85 -9.30 7.93
N THR A 232 1.40 -10.50 8.07
CA THR A 232 1.88 -11.06 9.33
C THR A 232 3.40 -11.25 9.31
N GLU A 233 3.98 -11.66 10.42
CA GLU A 233 5.41 -12.00 10.44
C GLU A 233 5.73 -13.18 9.52
N ASN A 234 4.78 -14.08 9.32
CA ASN A 234 4.95 -15.32 8.57
C ASN A 234 4.31 -15.29 7.18
N GLY A 235 3.69 -14.18 6.76
CA GLY A 235 3.07 -14.12 5.44
C GLY A 235 1.86 -13.21 5.36
N LEU A 236 0.73 -13.74 4.90
CA LEU A 236 -0.47 -12.98 4.57
C LEU A 236 -1.71 -13.66 5.13
N ASN A 237 -2.51 -12.91 5.87
CA ASN A 237 -3.78 -13.35 6.43
C ASN A 237 -4.94 -12.45 5.95
N ALA A 238 -6.16 -13.00 5.94
CA ALA A 238 -7.38 -12.24 5.85
C ALA A 238 -8.28 -12.50 7.06
N VAL A 239 -8.89 -11.46 7.62
CA VAL A 239 -9.85 -11.57 8.71
C VAL A 239 -11.25 -11.20 8.24
N HIS A 240 -12.24 -11.98 8.63
CA HIS A 240 -13.65 -11.68 8.36
C HIS A 240 -14.16 -10.67 9.40
N VAL A 241 -14.64 -9.53 8.96
CA VAL A 241 -14.95 -8.36 9.81
C VAL A 241 -16.02 -8.66 10.85
N ALA A 242 -17.10 -9.36 10.47
CA ALA A 242 -18.21 -9.61 11.37
C ALA A 242 -17.97 -10.73 12.39
N THR A 243 -17.06 -11.67 12.09
CA THR A 243 -16.84 -12.86 12.93
C THR A 243 -15.47 -12.91 13.58
N GLY A 244 -14.51 -12.12 13.11
CA GLY A 244 -13.11 -12.21 13.52
C GLY A 244 -12.39 -13.49 13.05
N ALA A 245 -13.02 -14.29 12.19
CA ALA A 245 -12.41 -15.52 11.67
C ALA A 245 -11.24 -15.18 10.75
N VAL A 246 -10.06 -15.73 11.06
CA VAL A 246 -8.83 -15.51 10.28
C VAL A 246 -8.63 -16.68 9.31
N THR A 247 -8.30 -16.34 8.07
CA THR A 247 -7.87 -17.26 7.02
C THR A 247 -6.41 -16.96 6.70
N GLU A 248 -5.53 -17.95 6.83
CA GLU A 248 -4.15 -17.87 6.37
C GLU A 248 -4.12 -18.04 4.85
N LEU A 249 -3.60 -17.03 4.15
CA LEU A 249 -3.52 -17.02 2.68
C LEU A 249 -2.13 -17.37 2.18
N GLN A 250 -1.09 -16.91 2.88
CA GLN A 250 0.30 -17.21 2.58
C GLN A 250 1.07 -17.42 3.88
N ASN A 251 1.97 -18.41 3.87
CA ASN A 251 2.80 -18.74 5.01
C ASN A 251 4.22 -19.09 4.52
N SER A 252 5.23 -18.43 5.06
CA SER A 252 6.64 -18.63 4.72
C SER A 252 7.15 -20.05 5.01
N TRP A 253 6.47 -20.82 5.87
CA TRP A 253 6.78 -22.23 6.10
C TRP A 253 6.29 -23.13 4.96
N ALA A 254 5.24 -22.73 4.24
CA ALA A 254 4.66 -23.49 3.14
C ALA A 254 5.16 -23.05 1.77
N THR A 255 5.56 -21.79 1.65
CA THR A 255 6.11 -21.19 0.42
C THR A 255 7.39 -20.44 0.76
N PRO A 256 8.44 -20.52 -0.09
CA PRO A 256 9.70 -19.84 0.19
C PRO A 256 9.61 -18.34 -0.11
N LEU A 257 8.63 -17.67 0.49
CA LEU A 257 8.40 -16.24 0.33
C LEU A 257 8.47 -15.55 1.69
N SER A 258 9.29 -14.51 1.77
CA SER A 258 9.45 -13.66 2.95
C SER A 258 9.23 -12.19 2.63
N SER A 259 9.27 -11.34 3.66
CA SER A 259 9.16 -9.89 3.51
C SER A 259 7.95 -9.46 2.67
N VAL A 260 6.80 -10.07 2.91
CA VAL A 260 5.52 -9.74 2.27
C VAL A 260 5.14 -8.28 2.52
N GLN A 261 4.66 -7.58 1.50
CA GLN A 261 4.27 -6.16 1.55
C GLN A 261 3.14 -5.84 0.58
N GLY A 262 2.39 -4.77 0.89
CA GLY A 262 1.43 -4.14 -0.01
C GLY A 262 0.34 -5.09 -0.52
N PRO A 263 -0.38 -5.83 0.35
CA PRO A 263 -1.48 -6.66 -0.12
C PRO A 263 -2.65 -5.78 -0.56
N VAL A 264 -3.19 -6.04 -1.75
CA VAL A 264 -4.35 -5.35 -2.29
C VAL A 264 -5.31 -6.34 -2.95
N PHE A 265 -6.62 -6.19 -2.68
CA PHE A 265 -7.64 -6.99 -3.35
C PHE A 265 -7.86 -6.53 -4.79
N SER A 266 -8.13 -7.47 -5.66
CA SER A 266 -8.69 -7.17 -6.98
C SER A 266 -10.09 -6.54 -6.86
N PRO A 267 -10.51 -5.69 -7.82
CA PRO A 267 -11.80 -5.02 -7.77
C PRO A 267 -13.01 -5.95 -7.72
N ASP A 268 -12.88 -7.17 -8.21
CA ASP A 268 -13.90 -8.21 -8.12
C ASP A 268 -13.80 -9.07 -6.84
N GLY A 269 -12.78 -8.82 -6.00
CA GLY A 269 -12.55 -9.52 -4.75
C GLY A 269 -12.09 -10.98 -4.88
N THR A 270 -11.73 -11.43 -6.10
CA THR A 270 -11.35 -12.83 -6.36
C THR A 270 -9.87 -13.10 -6.13
N GLN A 271 -9.02 -12.07 -6.25
CA GLN A 271 -7.58 -12.17 -6.13
C GLN A 271 -7.01 -11.16 -5.13
N ILE A 272 -5.78 -11.41 -4.70
CA ILE A 272 -4.97 -10.48 -3.91
C ILE A 272 -3.59 -10.41 -4.57
N ALA A 273 -3.14 -9.19 -4.87
CA ALA A 273 -1.76 -8.92 -5.28
C ALA A 273 -0.94 -8.47 -4.06
N PHE A 274 0.33 -8.87 -4.02
CA PHE A 274 1.28 -8.48 -2.98
C PHE A 274 2.71 -8.61 -3.49
N SER A 275 3.67 -7.92 -2.88
CA SER A 275 5.08 -8.16 -3.16
C SER A 275 5.71 -9.04 -2.07
N ALA A 276 6.64 -9.89 -2.46
CA ALA A 276 7.43 -10.69 -1.54
C ALA A 276 8.83 -10.94 -2.10
N MET A 277 9.73 -11.36 -1.22
CA MET A 277 11.06 -11.81 -1.58
C MET A 277 11.06 -13.33 -1.70
N ASP A 278 11.58 -13.86 -2.80
CA ASP A 278 11.85 -15.28 -2.94
C ASP A 278 13.10 -15.63 -2.12
N ASP A 279 13.00 -16.60 -1.22
CA ASP A 279 14.08 -16.96 -0.30
C ASP A 279 15.19 -17.82 -0.97
N PHE A 280 14.99 -18.28 -2.20
CA PHE A 280 16.01 -19.05 -2.93
C PHE A 280 16.98 -18.16 -3.71
N ASP A 281 16.48 -17.13 -4.37
CA ASP A 281 17.31 -16.25 -5.20
C ASP A 281 17.39 -14.80 -4.69
N TYR A 282 16.68 -14.51 -3.60
CA TYR A 282 16.59 -13.19 -2.96
C TYR A 282 16.10 -12.10 -3.90
N THR A 283 15.26 -12.45 -4.87
CA THR A 283 14.62 -11.49 -5.75
C THR A 283 13.26 -11.08 -5.17
N ARG A 284 12.92 -9.81 -5.33
CA ARG A 284 11.59 -9.31 -4.99
C ARG A 284 10.73 -9.31 -6.23
N SER A 285 9.57 -9.93 -6.13
CA SER A 285 8.58 -9.98 -7.20
C SER A 285 7.19 -9.61 -6.67
N THR A 286 6.28 -9.27 -7.57
CA THR A 286 4.86 -9.13 -7.27
C THR A 286 4.15 -10.42 -7.61
N TYR A 287 3.35 -10.90 -6.69
CA TYR A 287 2.61 -12.15 -6.76
C TYR A 287 1.11 -11.89 -6.73
N VAL A 288 0.34 -12.85 -7.21
CA VAL A 288 -1.11 -12.90 -7.12
C VAL A 288 -1.53 -14.26 -6.58
N VAL A 289 -2.52 -14.26 -5.69
CA VAL A 289 -3.16 -15.48 -5.14
C VAL A 289 -4.68 -15.37 -5.21
N ASP A 290 -5.37 -16.50 -5.10
CA ASP A 290 -6.82 -16.51 -4.89
C ASP A 290 -7.16 -15.93 -3.51
N ALA A 291 -8.07 -14.98 -3.48
CA ALA A 291 -8.44 -14.29 -2.25
C ALA A 291 -9.24 -15.18 -1.28
N ALA A 292 -9.78 -16.32 -1.75
CA ALA A 292 -10.57 -17.23 -0.92
C ALA A 292 -9.72 -18.07 0.01
N ASP A 293 -8.57 -18.56 -0.45
CA ASP A 293 -7.78 -19.58 0.26
C ASP A 293 -6.27 -19.50 0.01
N GLY A 294 -5.80 -18.45 -0.66
CA GLY A 294 -4.37 -18.21 -0.95
C GLY A 294 -3.74 -19.19 -1.95
N LYS A 295 -4.54 -20.02 -2.63
CA LYS A 295 -4.04 -20.92 -3.66
C LYS A 295 -3.71 -20.20 -4.96
N ASN A 296 -3.26 -21.00 -5.95
CA ASN A 296 -2.92 -20.49 -7.30
C ASN A 296 -1.91 -19.34 -7.28
N LEU A 297 -0.91 -19.43 -6.38
CA LEU A 297 0.18 -18.47 -6.34
C LEU A 297 0.87 -18.35 -7.70
N GLN A 298 0.91 -17.15 -8.24
CA GLN A 298 1.54 -16.85 -9.53
C GLN A 298 2.40 -15.58 -9.40
N VAL A 299 3.50 -15.54 -10.14
CA VAL A 299 4.27 -14.30 -10.32
C VAL A 299 3.52 -13.44 -11.34
N LEU A 300 3.11 -12.25 -10.94
CA LEU A 300 2.55 -11.24 -11.83
C LEU A 300 3.66 -10.52 -12.60
N THR A 301 4.71 -10.11 -11.88
CA THR A 301 5.89 -9.48 -12.48
C THR A 301 7.12 -9.74 -11.60
N ASP A 302 8.27 -9.91 -12.25
CA ASP A 302 9.58 -10.03 -11.61
C ASP A 302 10.24 -8.66 -11.32
N GLN A 303 9.56 -7.56 -11.67
CA GLN A 303 9.98 -6.23 -11.27
C GLN A 303 9.77 -6.04 -9.76
N ALA A 304 10.76 -5.44 -9.09
CA ALA A 304 10.69 -5.17 -7.66
C ALA A 304 9.74 -4.00 -7.38
N VAL A 305 8.44 -4.24 -7.50
CA VAL A 305 7.38 -3.27 -7.22
C VAL A 305 6.49 -3.77 -6.09
N THR A 306 6.00 -2.84 -5.28
CA THR A 306 5.07 -3.13 -4.17
C THR A 306 3.71 -2.53 -4.50
N PRO A 307 2.66 -3.34 -4.65
CA PRO A 307 1.30 -2.84 -4.84
C PRO A 307 0.86 -1.90 -3.72
N THR A 308 0.10 -0.88 -4.07
CA THR A 308 -0.46 0.09 -3.13
C THR A 308 -1.97 0.24 -3.29
N ASP A 309 -2.51 -0.13 -4.44
CA ASP A 309 -3.95 -0.10 -4.72
C ASP A 309 -4.26 -0.92 -5.99
N TRP A 310 -5.49 -1.42 -6.11
CA TRP A 310 -5.98 -2.12 -7.30
C TRP A 310 -7.40 -1.66 -7.65
N LEU A 311 -7.53 -0.78 -8.61
CA LEU A 311 -8.80 -0.21 -9.03
C LEU A 311 -9.36 -0.85 -10.31
N SER A 312 -10.69 -0.82 -10.45
CA SER A 312 -11.39 -1.36 -11.62
C SER A 312 -11.16 -0.53 -12.90
N ARG A 313 -10.77 0.72 -12.81
CA ARG A 313 -10.33 1.60 -13.93
C ARG A 313 -9.81 2.94 -13.42
#